data_0654f60c9ad9b58ba8ce3cdb09a1ca77
#
_entry.id   0654f60c9ad9b58ba8ce3cdb09a1ca77
#
_cell.length_a   1.000
_cell.length_b   1.000
_cell.length_c   1.000
_cell.angle_alpha   90.00
_cell.angle_beta   90.00
_cell.angle_gamma   90.00
#
_symmetry.space_group_name_H-M   'P 1'
#
loop_
_entity.id
_entity.type
_entity.pdbx_description
1 polymer ?
#
loop_
_entity_poly.entity_id
_entity_poly.type
_entity_poly.pdbx_seq_one_letter_code
_entity_poly.pdbx_strand_id
1 'polypeptide(L)'
;LLGKTHGGDEAVSLVFGGDEDAAELHLLCIFAQNGGSAALRILRAVQVAEGRHLDALIALQDCNARYRFVKFCFPGEDERSVQMEMDVLFLPEMRPDLCADLCVKGMHLMLGICAEAVPELRQLLS
;
A
#
# COMPACT_ATOMS: atom_id res chain seq x y z
N LEU A 1 15.25 3.57 -3.44
CA LEU A 1 15.67 4.52 -4.46
C LEU A 1 14.70 5.68 -4.57
N LEU A 2 15.23 6.89 -4.63
CA LEU A 2 14.44 8.09 -4.82
C LEU A 2 14.21 8.31 -6.32
N GLY A 3 12.97 8.55 -6.71
CA GLY A 3 12.62 8.81 -8.09
C GLY A 3 11.47 9.80 -8.20
N LYS A 4 11.07 10.12 -9.42
CA LYS A 4 9.95 11.01 -9.68
C LYS A 4 8.81 10.26 -10.36
N THR A 5 7.58 10.55 -9.95
CA THR A 5 6.37 10.02 -10.57
C THR A 5 5.76 11.09 -11.49
N HIS A 6 4.59 10.78 -12.04
CA HIS A 6 3.82 11.76 -12.81
C HIS A 6 3.48 12.98 -11.97
N GLY A 7 3.54 14.15 -12.59
CA GLY A 7 3.26 15.41 -11.93
C GLY A 7 4.44 15.99 -11.14
N GLY A 8 5.62 15.36 -11.21
CA GLY A 8 6.80 15.85 -10.54
C GLY A 8 6.91 15.47 -9.07
N ASP A 9 6.03 14.63 -8.57
CA ASP A 9 6.12 14.09 -7.22
C ASP A 9 7.36 13.21 -7.07
N GLU A 10 7.99 13.25 -5.90
CA GLU A 10 9.12 12.40 -5.59
C GLU A 10 8.65 11.12 -4.93
N ALA A 11 9.31 10.02 -5.24
CA ALA A 11 8.93 8.72 -4.70
C ALA A 11 10.14 7.95 -4.19
N VAL A 12 9.92 7.22 -3.10
CA VAL A 12 10.87 6.23 -2.59
C VAL A 12 10.25 4.86 -2.78
N SER A 13 10.99 3.96 -3.43
CA SER A 13 10.53 2.61 -3.68
C SER A 13 11.35 1.63 -2.84
N LEU A 14 10.66 0.77 -2.12
CA LEU A 14 11.26 -0.26 -1.28
C LEU A 14 10.71 -1.63 -1.69
N VAL A 15 11.60 -2.62 -1.70
CA VAL A 15 11.22 -4.01 -2.02
C VAL A 15 11.52 -4.86 -0.78
N PHE A 16 10.53 -5.62 -0.34
CA PHE A 16 10.62 -6.51 0.81
C PHE A 16 10.38 -7.95 0.39
N GLY A 17 11.06 -8.87 1.02
CA GLY A 17 10.91 -10.29 0.77
C GLY A 17 11.72 -10.75 -0.44
N GLY A 18 11.18 -11.70 -1.20
CA GLY A 18 11.89 -12.27 -2.35
C GLY A 18 12.61 -13.56 -2.03
N ASP A 19 12.38 -14.13 -0.86
CA ASP A 19 12.84 -15.47 -0.52
C ASP A 19 12.03 -16.52 -1.28
N GLU A 20 12.52 -17.74 -1.36
CA GLU A 20 11.93 -18.81 -2.17
C GLU A 20 10.44 -19.03 -1.91
N ASP A 21 9.98 -18.78 -0.69
CA ASP A 21 8.60 -19.03 -0.28
C ASP A 21 7.75 -17.76 -0.14
N ALA A 22 8.33 -16.58 -0.33
CA ALA A 22 7.62 -15.31 -0.16
C ALA A 22 7.69 -14.47 -1.42
N ALA A 23 6.54 -14.00 -1.89
CA ALA A 23 6.48 -13.05 -2.99
C ALA A 23 7.05 -11.71 -2.54
N GLU A 24 7.70 -11.00 -3.48
CA GLU A 24 8.20 -9.66 -3.22
C GLU A 24 7.04 -8.70 -2.95
N LEU A 25 7.23 -7.82 -1.97
CA LEU A 25 6.32 -6.72 -1.70
C LEU A 25 6.97 -5.42 -2.16
N HIS A 26 6.27 -4.68 -2.97
CA HIS A 26 6.72 -3.39 -3.47
C HIS A 26 5.98 -2.28 -2.74
N LEU A 27 6.67 -1.60 -1.84
CA LEU A 27 6.14 -0.46 -1.11
C LEU A 27 6.64 0.83 -1.76
N LEU A 28 5.71 1.71 -2.07
CA LEU A 28 6.00 2.99 -2.69
C LEU A 28 5.55 4.10 -1.76
N CYS A 29 6.44 5.05 -1.50
CA CYS A 29 6.13 6.25 -0.74
C CYS A 29 6.26 7.46 -1.68
N ILE A 30 5.15 8.12 -1.96
CA ILE A 30 5.08 9.23 -2.91
C ILE A 30 4.84 10.53 -2.14
N PHE A 31 5.78 11.45 -2.23
CA PHE A 31 5.66 12.74 -1.57
C PHE A 31 4.99 13.74 -2.50
N ALA A 32 3.91 14.36 -2.04
CA ALA A 32 3.23 15.38 -2.83
C ALA A 32 4.15 16.57 -3.08
N GLN A 33 4.08 17.11 -4.28
CA GLN A 33 4.93 18.23 -4.72
C GLN A 33 4.77 19.45 -3.82
N ASN A 34 3.57 19.69 -3.28
CA ASN A 34 3.30 20.82 -2.38
C ASN A 34 3.76 20.57 -0.95
N GLY A 35 4.33 19.42 -0.63
CA GLY A 35 4.80 19.08 0.71
C GLY A 35 3.71 18.78 1.73
N GLY A 36 2.45 18.68 1.32
CA GLY A 36 1.32 18.53 2.23
C GLY A 36 0.96 17.10 2.61
N SER A 37 1.54 16.11 1.95
CA SER A 37 1.20 14.71 2.23
C SER A 37 2.20 13.74 1.63
N ALA A 38 2.12 12.50 2.09
CA ALA A 38 2.78 11.37 1.45
C ALA A 38 1.76 10.26 1.24
N ALA A 39 1.84 9.62 0.10
CA ALA A 39 1.00 8.47 -0.25
C ALA A 39 1.82 7.20 -0.10
N LEU A 40 1.37 6.28 0.76
CA LEU A 40 2.00 4.98 0.94
C LEU A 40 1.19 3.95 0.18
N ARG A 41 1.86 3.14 -0.63
CA ARG A 41 1.21 2.14 -1.48
C ARG A 41 1.97 0.83 -1.42
N ILE A 42 1.27 -0.27 -1.19
CA ILE A 42 1.82 -1.60 -1.44
C ILE A 42 1.16 -2.09 -2.71
N LEU A 43 1.96 -2.24 -3.75
CA LEU A 43 1.50 -2.59 -5.09
C LEU A 43 1.40 -4.10 -5.24
N ARG A 44 0.35 -4.56 -5.91
CA ARG A 44 0.18 -5.98 -6.27
C ARG A 44 0.33 -6.91 -5.06
N ALA A 45 -0.28 -6.53 -3.96
CA ALA A 45 -0.20 -7.33 -2.74
C ALA A 45 -0.81 -8.72 -2.94
N VAL A 46 -1.88 -8.81 -3.72
CA VAL A 46 -2.55 -10.07 -4.03
C VAL A 46 -2.95 -10.07 -5.49
N GLN A 47 -2.67 -11.17 -6.19
CA GLN A 47 -3.18 -11.42 -7.53
C GLN A 47 -4.47 -12.21 -7.41
N VAL A 48 -5.52 -11.71 -8.07
CA VAL A 48 -6.84 -12.34 -8.04
C VAL A 48 -6.97 -13.27 -9.24
N ALA A 49 -7.30 -14.54 -8.97
CA ALA A 49 -7.50 -15.52 -10.02
C ALA A 49 -8.73 -15.17 -10.85
N GLU A 50 -8.71 -15.59 -12.12
CA GLU A 50 -9.85 -15.41 -13.01
C GLU A 50 -11.09 -16.08 -12.41
N GLY A 51 -12.22 -15.35 -12.45
CA GLY A 51 -13.47 -15.84 -11.87
C GLY A 51 -13.65 -15.54 -10.39
N ARG A 52 -12.66 -14.95 -9.73
CA ARG A 52 -12.72 -14.62 -8.31
C ARG A 52 -13.01 -13.14 -8.03
N HIS A 53 -13.42 -12.39 -9.04
CA HIS A 53 -13.62 -10.95 -8.89
C HIS A 53 -14.67 -10.59 -7.82
N LEU A 54 -15.80 -11.28 -7.82
CA LEU A 54 -16.84 -11.01 -6.82
C LEU A 54 -16.37 -11.38 -5.41
N ASP A 55 -15.69 -12.52 -5.27
CA ASP A 55 -15.11 -12.92 -3.99
C ASP A 55 -14.09 -11.87 -3.52
N ALA A 56 -13.32 -11.31 -4.44
CA ALA A 56 -12.36 -10.26 -4.13
C ALA A 56 -13.05 -9.01 -3.61
N LEU A 57 -14.11 -8.54 -4.26
CA LEU A 57 -14.85 -7.36 -3.81
C LEU A 57 -15.38 -7.54 -2.39
N ILE A 58 -15.92 -8.70 -2.08
CA ILE A 58 -16.43 -9.02 -0.74
C ILE A 58 -15.29 -9.03 0.28
N ALA A 59 -14.18 -9.68 -0.07
CA ALA A 59 -13.02 -9.79 0.81
C ALA A 59 -12.38 -8.42 1.09
N LEU A 60 -12.29 -7.57 0.07
CA LEU A 60 -11.72 -6.23 0.25
C LEU A 60 -12.62 -5.35 1.14
N GLN A 61 -13.93 -5.47 0.98
CA GLN A 61 -14.86 -4.75 1.85
C GLN A 61 -14.69 -5.18 3.30
N ASP A 62 -14.52 -6.46 3.54
CA ASP A 62 -14.29 -7.00 4.88
C ASP A 62 -12.97 -6.48 5.47
N CYS A 63 -11.90 -6.49 4.69
CA CYS A 63 -10.61 -5.94 5.12
C CYS A 63 -10.73 -4.45 5.45
N ASN A 64 -11.40 -3.68 4.60
CA ASN A 64 -11.58 -2.24 4.82
C ASN A 64 -12.39 -1.95 6.09
N ALA A 65 -13.31 -2.83 6.45
CA ALA A 65 -14.06 -2.70 7.69
C ALA A 65 -13.23 -3.09 8.92
N ARG A 66 -12.32 -4.03 8.77
CA ARG A 66 -11.51 -4.58 9.87
C ARG A 66 -10.30 -3.72 10.20
N TYR A 67 -9.61 -3.20 9.19
CA TYR A 67 -8.36 -2.46 9.39
C TYR A 67 -8.56 -0.96 9.25
N ARG A 68 -8.07 -0.21 10.23
CA ARG A 68 -8.06 1.25 10.17
C ARG A 68 -6.86 1.76 9.40
N PHE A 69 -7.00 2.92 8.79
CA PHE A 69 -5.96 3.70 8.12
C PHE A 69 -5.50 3.12 6.79
N VAL A 70 -5.67 1.84 6.55
CA VAL A 70 -5.25 1.19 5.31
C VAL A 70 -6.48 0.80 4.51
N LYS A 71 -6.46 1.17 3.24
CA LYS A 71 -7.51 0.83 2.30
C LYS A 71 -7.01 -0.27 1.36
N PHE A 72 -7.84 -1.27 1.13
CA PHE A 72 -7.59 -2.33 0.15
C PHE A 72 -8.46 -2.04 -1.07
N CYS A 73 -7.85 -1.95 -2.24
CA CYS A 73 -8.58 -1.59 -3.45
C CYS A 73 -7.92 -2.16 -4.70
N PHE A 74 -8.62 -2.03 -5.82
CA PHE A 74 -8.05 -2.25 -7.13
C PHE A 74 -7.57 -0.92 -7.69
N PRO A 75 -6.31 -0.81 -8.16
CA PRO A 75 -5.83 0.45 -8.72
C PRO A 75 -6.40 0.67 -10.12
N GLY A 76 -7.09 1.78 -10.30
CA GLY A 76 -7.60 2.17 -11.61
C GLY A 76 -8.45 1.10 -12.28
N GLU A 77 -8.08 0.73 -13.50
CA GLU A 77 -8.82 -0.25 -14.30
C GLU A 77 -8.36 -1.70 -14.08
N ASP A 78 -7.25 -1.90 -13.37
CA ASP A 78 -6.74 -3.24 -13.11
C ASP A 78 -7.46 -3.85 -11.91
N GLU A 79 -8.43 -4.72 -12.20
CA GLU A 79 -9.23 -5.40 -11.18
C GLU A 79 -8.67 -6.79 -10.83
N ARG A 80 -7.42 -7.07 -11.22
CA ARG A 80 -6.76 -8.34 -10.94
C ARG A 80 -5.73 -8.28 -9.83
N SER A 81 -5.28 -7.08 -9.49
CA SER A 81 -4.28 -6.88 -8.45
C SER A 81 -4.85 -6.04 -7.33
N VAL A 82 -4.72 -6.52 -6.11
CA VAL A 82 -5.12 -5.78 -4.92
C VAL A 82 -3.98 -4.88 -4.50
N GLN A 83 -4.28 -3.62 -4.21
CA GLN A 83 -3.35 -2.63 -3.72
C GLN A 83 -3.76 -2.19 -2.32
N MET A 84 -2.76 -1.96 -1.47
CA MET A 84 -2.97 -1.37 -0.14
C MET A 84 -2.54 0.09 -0.18
N GLU A 85 -3.35 0.97 0.42
CA GLU A 85 -3.13 2.41 0.39
C GLU A 85 -3.28 3.03 1.77
N MET A 86 -2.40 3.98 2.06
CA MET A 86 -2.48 4.83 3.24
C MET A 86 -1.92 6.20 2.88
N ASP A 87 -2.61 7.25 3.28
CA ASP A 87 -2.12 8.61 3.10
C ASP A 87 -1.74 9.21 4.45
N VAL A 88 -0.65 9.95 4.45
CA VAL A 88 -0.14 10.66 5.63
C VAL A 88 -0.21 12.15 5.35
N LEU A 89 -0.91 12.89 6.20
CA LEU A 89 -1.03 14.34 6.07
C LEU A 89 0.04 15.04 6.90
N PHE A 90 0.61 16.09 6.33
CA PHE A 90 1.58 16.92 7.01
C PHE A 90 0.99 18.30 7.24
N LEU A 91 1.16 18.81 8.46
CA LEU A 91 0.78 20.18 8.79
C LEU A 91 1.87 21.13 8.30
N PRO A 92 1.52 22.39 7.93
CA PRO A 92 2.50 23.32 7.37
C PRO A 92 3.72 23.59 8.29
N GLU A 93 3.54 23.53 9.60
CA GLU A 93 4.60 23.80 10.57
C GLU A 93 5.41 22.56 10.94
N MET A 94 5.08 21.39 10.39
CA MET A 94 5.79 20.15 10.75
C MET A 94 7.22 20.17 10.20
N ARG A 95 8.15 19.80 11.07
CA ARG A 95 9.55 19.66 10.67
C ARG A 95 9.72 18.43 9.78
N PRO A 96 10.70 18.47 8.85
CA PRO A 96 10.93 17.33 7.96
C PRO A 96 11.21 16.01 8.68
N ASP A 97 11.91 16.04 9.82
CA ASP A 97 12.19 14.83 10.60
C ASP A 97 10.91 14.21 11.15
N LEU A 98 9.95 15.03 11.59
CA LEU A 98 8.65 14.52 12.05
C LEU A 98 7.84 13.94 10.90
N CYS A 99 7.87 14.56 9.73
CA CYS A 99 7.21 14.03 8.54
C CYS A 99 7.79 12.66 8.18
N ALA A 100 9.12 12.51 8.23
CA ALA A 100 9.77 11.23 7.95
C ALA A 100 9.37 10.17 8.98
N ASP A 101 9.32 10.54 10.26
CA ASP A 101 8.92 9.60 11.32
C ASP A 101 7.48 9.11 11.13
N LEU A 102 6.57 9.99 10.71
CA LEU A 102 5.19 9.60 10.43
C LEU A 102 5.11 8.63 9.25
N CYS A 103 5.90 8.87 8.21
CA CYS A 103 5.96 7.96 7.07
C CYS A 103 6.48 6.59 7.46
N VAL A 104 7.54 6.53 8.26
CA VAL A 104 8.10 5.27 8.75
C VAL A 104 7.08 4.53 9.61
N LYS A 105 6.38 5.24 10.49
CA LYS A 105 5.33 4.66 11.31
C LYS A 105 4.19 4.10 10.45
N GLY A 106 3.79 4.85 9.43
CA GLY A 106 2.78 4.40 8.47
C GLY A 106 3.21 3.15 7.71
N MET A 107 4.46 3.11 7.28
CA MET A 107 5.00 1.92 6.60
C MET A 107 4.98 0.70 7.51
N HIS A 108 5.40 0.85 8.77
CA HIS A 108 5.37 -0.26 9.74
C HIS A 108 3.95 -0.75 9.97
N LEU A 109 2.99 0.16 10.08
CA LEU A 109 1.58 -0.20 10.24
C LEU A 109 1.07 -0.97 9.01
N MET A 110 1.37 -0.49 7.81
CA MET A 110 0.96 -1.17 6.58
C MET A 110 1.59 -2.54 6.46
N LEU A 111 2.88 -2.67 6.76
CA LEU A 111 3.58 -3.96 6.70
C LEU A 111 3.01 -4.95 7.72
N GLY A 112 2.66 -4.48 8.91
CA GLY A 112 2.01 -5.31 9.92
C GLY A 112 0.65 -5.82 9.46
N ILE A 113 -0.16 -4.95 8.91
CA ILE A 113 -1.48 -5.33 8.35
C ILE A 113 -1.30 -6.26 7.15
N CYS A 114 -0.32 -5.98 6.30
CA CYS A 114 -0.01 -6.81 5.15
C CYS A 114 0.36 -8.23 5.59
N ALA A 115 1.20 -8.36 6.60
CA ALA A 115 1.61 -9.67 7.12
C ALA A 115 0.45 -10.48 7.67
N GLU A 116 -0.58 -9.81 8.19
CA GLU A 116 -1.78 -10.46 8.70
C GLU A 116 -2.79 -10.77 7.61
N ALA A 117 -3.08 -9.80 6.74
CA ALA A 117 -4.18 -9.90 5.78
C ALA A 117 -3.81 -10.60 4.47
N VAL A 118 -2.61 -10.38 3.95
CA VAL A 118 -2.25 -10.86 2.61
C VAL A 118 -2.21 -12.38 2.50
N PRO A 119 -1.64 -13.13 3.45
CA PRO A 119 -1.68 -14.60 3.35
C PRO A 119 -3.10 -15.15 3.27
N GLU A 120 -4.02 -14.59 4.05
CA GLU A 120 -5.42 -14.99 4.06
C GLU A 120 -6.09 -14.66 2.72
N LEU A 121 -5.85 -13.45 2.20
CA LEU A 121 -6.39 -13.03 0.91
C LEU A 121 -5.83 -13.88 -0.24
N ARG A 122 -4.56 -14.21 -0.21
CA ARG A 122 -3.94 -15.07 -1.23
C ARG A 122 -4.56 -16.46 -1.22
N GLN A 123 -4.80 -17.01 -0.03
CA GLN A 123 -5.42 -18.30 0.10
C GLN A 123 -6.83 -18.31 -0.46
N LEU A 124 -7.57 -17.22 -0.30
CA LEU A 124 -8.94 -17.09 -0.75
C LEU A 124 -9.06 -16.74 -2.25
N LEU A 125 -8.17 -15.92 -2.77
CA LEU A 125 -8.33 -15.26 -4.07
C LEU A 125 -7.38 -15.71 -5.17
N SER A 126 -6.27 -16.32 -4.82
CA SER A 126 -5.34 -16.78 -5.85
C SER A 126 -5.63 -18.16 -6.41
#